data_9b579a3f69558537f869d96d55089582
#
_entry.id   9b579a3f69558537f869d96d55089582
#
_cell.length_a   1.000
_cell.length_b   1.000
_cell.length_c   1.000
_cell.angle_alpha   90.00
_cell.angle_beta   90.00
_cell.angle_gamma   90.00
#
_symmetry.space_group_name_H-M   'P 1'
#
loop_
_entity.id
_entity.type
_entity.pdbx_description
1 polymer ?
#
loop_
_entity_poly.entity_id
_entity_poly.type
_entity_poly.pdbx_seq_one_letter_code
_entity_poly.pdbx_strand_id
1 'polypeptide(L)'
;MLRAPALIAVAIGALVVTATPAAAAKPPSGVVDAIQRDLGITKEQAINRLANESRGNAAAPTLRKRLGDDYAGVWYEGAESTLVVASVDPSDTAEITRAGARARIVTRTFAQLTQTKESLDKAAPPATVHSWAVSPQDNAVVVQTSDEATARSWIASSGVDAEAVKFERSAERPRPFYDIRGGDAYYTSEGYRCSIGFAASRGSQLGFTTAGHCGGTGVTTTGYNRVAQGTFQISSFPGNDYAWVATNSDWTAPGVVNGYSAGTLPVRGSTVTQPQGSVCRSGSTTQWHCGTVTALNATVNYPEGTVSGLTRTNVCAEGGDSGGSFISGDQAQGMTSGGSGNCSVGGTTYFQPLGELLSVGGLTLITSGGDPDPPEGCQSYEDTYTGSLSGNQSAYQPNGSYYQATTSGTHAACLDAPDGTDFDVYLQKWNGFSWTVVARGDSPNADETITYNGTAGYYRYRVHAYSGSGAYTLGLNRP
;
A
#
# COMPACT_ATOMS: atom_id res chain seq x y z
N MET A 1 35.27 77.60 41.23
CA MET A 1 33.98 77.23 40.60
C MET A 1 34.21 75.92 39.87
N LEU A 2 33.96 74.78 40.53
CA LEU A 2 34.07 73.45 39.97
C LEU A 2 32.67 72.99 39.61
N ARG A 3 32.43 72.59 38.34
CA ARG A 3 31.22 71.91 37.89
C ARG A 3 31.43 70.44 37.96
N ALA A 4 30.54 69.72 38.61
CA ALA A 4 30.44 68.25 38.66
C ALA A 4 29.72 67.73 37.43
N PRO A 5 30.11 66.56 36.87
CA PRO A 5 29.38 65.95 35.77
C PRO A 5 28.23 65.07 36.30
N ALA A 6 27.05 65.14 35.63
CA ALA A 6 25.90 64.34 35.87
C ALA A 6 26.07 62.93 35.22
N LEU A 7 25.90 61.88 36.04
CA LEU A 7 25.84 60.48 35.56
C LEU A 7 24.43 60.17 35.09
N ILE A 8 24.29 59.86 33.81
CA ILE A 8 23.04 59.31 33.24
C ILE A 8 23.11 57.80 33.39
N ALA A 9 22.22 57.24 34.23
CA ALA A 9 22.01 55.79 34.32
C ALA A 9 21.08 55.31 33.22
N VAL A 10 21.60 54.50 32.29
CA VAL A 10 20.82 53.82 31.26
C VAL A 10 20.31 52.53 31.84
N ALA A 11 19.00 52.41 32.08
CA ALA A 11 18.36 51.18 32.46
C ALA A 11 18.18 50.28 31.22
N ILE A 12 18.93 49.19 31.13
CA ILE A 12 18.74 48.12 30.13
C ILE A 12 17.61 47.20 30.61
N GLY A 13 16.41 47.40 30.05
CA GLY A 13 15.30 46.49 30.25
C GLY A 13 15.54 45.18 29.46
N ALA A 14 15.74 44.07 30.17
CA ALA A 14 15.78 42.74 29.55
C ALA A 14 14.37 42.36 29.10
N LEU A 15 14.12 42.34 27.78
CA LEU A 15 12.94 41.72 27.20
C LEU A 15 13.05 40.19 27.38
N VAL A 16 12.29 39.64 28.30
CA VAL A 16 12.09 38.20 28.38
C VAL A 16 11.11 37.80 27.28
N VAL A 17 11.63 37.30 26.15
CA VAL A 17 10.83 36.68 25.11
C VAL A 17 10.42 35.29 25.61
N THR A 18 9.21 35.17 26.11
CA THR A 18 8.61 33.88 26.39
C THR A 18 8.27 33.23 25.06
N ALA A 19 9.10 32.26 24.64
CA ALA A 19 8.79 31.40 23.51
C ALA A 19 7.54 30.58 23.84
N THR A 20 6.42 30.89 23.23
CA THR A 20 5.25 30.01 23.24
C THR A 20 5.63 28.70 22.56
N PRO A 21 5.36 27.53 23.18
CA PRO A 21 5.61 26.26 22.53
C PRO A 21 4.80 26.22 21.22
N ALA A 22 5.49 25.95 20.11
CA ALA A 22 4.83 25.75 18.81
C ALA A 22 3.79 24.65 18.97
N ALA A 23 2.54 24.97 18.61
CA ALA A 23 1.49 23.96 18.57
C ALA A 23 1.93 22.82 17.65
N ALA A 24 1.90 21.59 18.13
CA ALA A 24 2.23 20.42 17.32
C ALA A 24 1.34 20.39 16.08
N ALA A 25 1.94 20.26 14.90
CA ALA A 25 1.19 20.17 13.65
C ALA A 25 0.20 19.00 13.72
N LYS A 26 -1.04 19.24 13.25
CA LYS A 26 -2.08 18.20 13.22
C LYS A 26 -1.58 17.03 12.33
N PRO A 27 -1.60 15.78 12.81
CA PRO A 27 -1.17 14.64 12.01
C PRO A 27 -2.03 14.50 10.74
N PRO A 28 -1.48 14.02 9.61
CA PRO A 28 -2.26 13.69 8.43
C PRO A 28 -3.37 12.68 8.77
N SER A 29 -4.58 12.87 8.26
CA SER A 29 -5.73 12.03 8.57
C SER A 29 -5.48 10.56 8.26
N GLY A 30 -4.88 10.23 7.11
CA GLY A 30 -4.56 8.85 6.71
C GLY A 30 -3.63 8.11 7.68
N VAL A 31 -2.69 8.80 8.37
CA VAL A 31 -1.84 8.19 9.40
C VAL A 31 -2.66 7.84 10.64
N VAL A 32 -3.57 8.71 11.06
CA VAL A 32 -4.44 8.46 12.22
C VAL A 32 -5.36 7.27 11.95
N ASP A 33 -5.95 7.21 10.76
CA ASP A 33 -6.89 6.14 10.36
C ASP A 33 -6.18 4.78 10.26
N ALA A 34 -4.96 4.73 9.72
CA ALA A 34 -4.13 3.52 9.70
C ALA A 34 -3.79 3.05 11.13
N ILE A 35 -3.36 3.95 12.03
CA ILE A 35 -3.05 3.62 13.42
C ILE A 35 -4.29 3.08 14.15
N GLN A 36 -5.48 3.67 13.92
CA GLN A 36 -6.73 3.17 14.49
C GLN A 36 -7.02 1.73 14.04
N ARG A 37 -6.97 1.49 12.74
CA ARG A 37 -7.26 0.19 12.14
C ARG A 37 -6.28 -0.88 12.63
N ASP A 38 -4.99 -0.59 12.54
CA ASP A 38 -3.95 -1.61 12.72
C ASP A 38 -3.62 -1.88 14.19
N LEU A 39 -3.82 -0.89 15.07
CA LEU A 39 -3.64 -1.05 16.52
C LEU A 39 -4.94 -1.29 17.29
N GLY A 40 -6.10 -1.22 16.65
CA GLY A 40 -7.40 -1.44 17.29
C GLY A 40 -7.75 -0.41 18.36
N ILE A 41 -7.32 0.85 18.20
CA ILE A 41 -7.52 1.93 19.17
C ILE A 41 -8.48 3.00 18.62
N THR A 42 -9.00 3.87 19.49
CA THR A 42 -9.89 4.95 19.07
C THR A 42 -9.12 6.09 18.35
N LYS A 43 -9.82 6.92 17.60
CA LYS A 43 -9.24 8.10 16.93
C LYS A 43 -8.57 9.05 17.91
N GLU A 44 -9.20 9.28 19.04
CA GLU A 44 -8.66 10.13 20.11
C GLU A 44 -7.37 9.53 20.67
N GLN A 45 -7.36 8.22 20.97
CA GLN A 45 -6.15 7.51 21.41
C GLN A 45 -5.03 7.56 20.37
N ALA A 46 -5.33 7.43 19.07
CA ALA A 46 -4.33 7.54 18.01
C ALA A 46 -3.71 8.95 17.94
N ILE A 47 -4.52 10.00 18.08
CA ILE A 47 -4.04 11.40 18.14
C ILE A 47 -3.18 11.63 19.38
N ASN A 48 -3.65 11.20 20.56
CA ASN A 48 -2.91 11.32 21.81
C ASN A 48 -1.60 10.53 21.77
N ARG A 49 -1.64 9.32 21.20
CA ARG A 49 -0.45 8.48 20.93
C ARG A 49 0.62 9.23 20.17
N LEU A 50 0.30 9.77 18.99
CA LEU A 50 1.25 10.54 18.17
C LEU A 50 1.81 11.77 18.89
N ALA A 51 0.97 12.49 19.65
CA ALA A 51 1.41 13.63 20.43
C ALA A 51 2.33 13.23 21.59
N ASN A 52 2.05 12.11 22.28
CA ASN A 52 2.90 11.57 23.34
C ASN A 52 4.23 11.07 22.81
N GLU A 53 4.21 10.36 21.68
CA GLU A 53 5.42 9.88 20.99
C GLU A 53 6.31 11.04 20.54
N SER A 54 5.74 12.10 19.99
CA SER A 54 6.49 13.30 19.62
C SER A 54 7.21 13.93 20.83
N ARG A 55 6.51 14.07 21.97
CA ARG A 55 7.12 14.58 23.21
C ARG A 55 8.17 13.62 23.78
N GLY A 56 7.85 12.33 23.79
CA GLY A 56 8.76 11.30 24.28
C GLY A 56 10.05 11.20 23.47
N ASN A 57 9.93 11.24 22.14
CA ASN A 57 11.08 11.22 21.23
C ASN A 57 12.00 12.43 21.43
N ALA A 58 11.44 13.60 21.77
CA ALA A 58 12.24 14.79 22.14
C ALA A 58 12.93 14.65 23.51
N ALA A 59 12.29 14.01 24.49
CA ALA A 59 12.83 13.82 25.83
C ALA A 59 13.86 12.67 25.94
N ALA A 60 13.68 11.59 25.20
CA ALA A 60 14.46 10.36 25.34
C ALA A 60 16.00 10.56 25.18
N PRO A 61 16.54 11.32 24.20
CA PRO A 61 17.98 11.54 24.09
C PRO A 61 18.58 12.29 25.30
N THR A 62 17.84 13.24 25.87
CA THR A 62 18.27 13.98 27.05
C THR A 62 18.30 13.08 28.28
N LEU A 63 17.27 12.26 28.47
CA LEU A 63 17.21 11.27 29.56
C LEU A 63 18.34 10.25 29.42
N ARG A 64 18.55 9.68 28.25
CA ARG A 64 19.67 8.77 28.00
C ARG A 64 21.03 9.38 28.39
N LYS A 65 21.26 10.65 28.00
CA LYS A 65 22.51 11.34 28.34
C LYS A 65 22.67 11.58 29.85
N ARG A 66 21.58 11.89 30.55
CA ARG A 66 21.60 12.16 31.98
C ARG A 66 21.80 10.92 32.83
N LEU A 67 21.12 9.83 32.44
CA LEU A 67 21.25 8.53 33.11
C LEU A 67 22.60 7.87 32.86
N GLY A 68 23.31 8.24 31.79
CA GLY A 68 24.67 7.75 31.50
C GLY A 68 24.79 6.24 31.50
N ASP A 69 25.64 5.72 32.37
CA ASP A 69 25.94 4.28 32.45
C ASP A 69 24.79 3.46 33.07
N ASP A 70 23.89 4.11 33.81
CA ASP A 70 22.73 3.44 34.43
C ASP A 70 21.54 3.27 33.47
N TYR A 71 21.60 3.91 32.29
CA TYR A 71 20.57 3.81 31.28
C TYR A 71 20.35 2.37 30.83
N ALA A 72 19.11 1.87 30.92
CA ALA A 72 18.74 0.51 30.57
C ALA A 72 17.77 0.38 29.38
N GLY A 73 17.34 1.53 28.80
CA GLY A 73 16.50 1.54 27.60
C GLY A 73 15.25 2.40 27.73
N VAL A 74 14.53 2.52 26.61
CA VAL A 74 13.32 3.32 26.50
C VAL A 74 12.33 2.65 25.54
N TRP A 75 11.02 2.76 25.86
CA TRP A 75 9.94 2.26 24.99
C TRP A 75 8.62 2.98 25.32
N TYR A 76 7.59 2.70 24.53
CA TYR A 76 6.24 3.20 24.76
C TYR A 76 5.32 2.07 25.24
N GLU A 77 4.41 2.37 26.15
CA GLU A 77 3.40 1.44 26.66
C GLU A 77 1.98 2.01 26.59
N GLY A 78 1.01 1.12 26.41
CA GLY A 78 -0.42 1.43 26.36
C GLY A 78 -0.88 2.06 25.04
N ALA A 79 -2.20 2.19 24.91
CA ALA A 79 -2.85 2.69 23.69
C ALA A 79 -2.41 4.12 23.30
N GLU A 80 -2.13 4.95 24.29
CA GLU A 80 -1.74 6.36 24.10
C GLU A 80 -0.22 6.61 24.19
N SER A 81 0.62 5.55 24.15
CA SER A 81 2.08 5.63 24.18
C SER A 81 2.66 6.41 25.37
N THR A 82 2.51 5.87 26.57
CA THR A 82 3.24 6.38 27.73
C THR A 82 4.73 6.06 27.57
N LEU A 83 5.60 7.05 27.62
CA LEU A 83 7.04 6.85 27.58
C LEU A 83 7.49 6.14 28.87
N VAL A 84 8.20 5.02 28.72
CA VAL A 84 8.84 4.29 29.82
C VAL A 84 10.35 4.38 29.63
N VAL A 85 11.07 4.70 30.70
CA VAL A 85 12.53 4.74 30.71
C VAL A 85 13.06 3.85 31.81
N ALA A 86 13.94 2.93 31.44
CA ALA A 86 14.56 2.02 32.38
C ALA A 86 15.94 2.50 32.83
N SER A 87 16.24 2.27 34.10
CA SER A 87 17.53 2.47 34.74
C SER A 87 17.86 1.30 35.66
N VAL A 88 19.15 1.07 35.91
CA VAL A 88 19.60 0.12 36.92
C VAL A 88 19.71 0.75 38.31
N ASP A 89 19.71 2.08 38.40
CA ASP A 89 19.75 2.81 39.70
C ASP A 89 18.35 3.30 40.07
N PRO A 90 17.82 2.86 41.23
CA PRO A 90 16.54 3.36 41.76
C PRO A 90 16.49 4.88 41.99
N SER A 91 17.64 5.54 42.23
CA SER A 91 17.73 6.98 42.44
C SER A 91 17.30 7.82 41.27
N ASP A 92 17.37 7.25 40.04
CA ASP A 92 16.98 7.89 38.75
C ASP A 92 15.47 8.07 38.63
N THR A 93 14.67 7.37 39.44
CA THR A 93 13.20 7.40 39.35
C THR A 93 12.64 8.83 39.41
N ALA A 94 13.18 9.69 40.27
CA ALA A 94 12.71 11.06 40.43
C ALA A 94 13.01 11.91 39.20
N GLU A 95 14.15 11.73 38.53
CA GLU A 95 14.54 12.42 37.33
C GLU A 95 13.70 12.02 36.14
N ILE A 96 13.54 10.70 35.93
CA ILE A 96 12.72 10.13 34.85
C ILE A 96 11.26 10.64 34.96
N THR A 97 10.69 10.60 36.17
CA THR A 97 9.30 11.05 36.42
C THR A 97 9.13 12.56 36.20
N ARG A 98 10.11 13.37 36.60
CA ARG A 98 10.10 14.81 36.36
C ARG A 98 10.15 15.16 34.86
N ALA A 99 10.75 14.30 34.04
CA ALA A 99 10.77 14.45 32.58
C ALA A 99 9.46 13.99 31.89
N GLY A 100 8.44 13.54 32.68
CA GLY A 100 7.17 13.08 32.16
C GLY A 100 7.15 11.63 31.67
N ALA A 101 8.16 10.83 32.02
CA ALA A 101 8.25 9.41 31.69
C ALA A 101 7.95 8.54 32.93
N ARG A 102 7.55 7.29 32.68
CA ARG A 102 7.44 6.27 33.75
C ARG A 102 8.79 5.59 33.93
N ALA A 103 9.29 5.56 35.17
CA ALA A 103 10.52 4.85 35.50
C ALA A 103 10.27 3.35 35.65
N ARG A 104 11.24 2.55 35.19
CA ARG A 104 11.31 1.11 35.44
C ARG A 104 12.72 0.73 35.87
N ILE A 105 12.87 0.16 37.07
CA ILE A 105 14.15 -0.33 37.55
C ILE A 105 14.34 -1.76 37.13
N VAL A 106 15.51 -2.03 36.52
CA VAL A 106 15.87 -3.32 35.93
C VAL A 106 17.30 -3.72 36.35
N THR A 107 17.75 -4.90 35.96
CA THR A 107 19.02 -5.46 36.41
C THR A 107 20.18 -5.25 35.47
N ARG A 108 19.92 -5.04 34.16
CA ARG A 108 20.97 -4.90 33.14
C ARG A 108 20.86 -3.56 32.44
N THR A 109 22.01 -2.92 32.23
CA THR A 109 22.07 -1.68 31.45
C THR A 109 21.87 -1.97 29.95
N PHE A 110 21.50 -0.94 29.20
CA PHE A 110 21.39 -1.05 27.74
C PHE A 110 22.75 -1.38 27.08
N ALA A 111 23.84 -0.88 27.66
CA ALA A 111 25.20 -1.18 27.19
C ALA A 111 25.55 -2.67 27.37
N GLN A 112 25.22 -3.27 28.52
CA GLN A 112 25.45 -4.71 28.75
C GLN A 112 24.63 -5.58 27.77
N LEU A 113 23.35 -5.24 27.53
CA LEU A 113 22.52 -5.96 26.57
C LEU A 113 23.02 -5.79 25.14
N THR A 114 23.51 -4.60 24.78
CA THR A 114 24.12 -4.35 23.48
C THR A 114 25.39 -5.19 23.29
N GLN A 115 26.24 -5.27 24.30
CA GLN A 115 27.44 -6.11 24.26
C GLN A 115 27.09 -7.60 24.12
N THR A 116 26.04 -8.08 24.80
CA THR A 116 25.55 -9.45 24.64
C THR A 116 25.10 -9.69 23.19
N LYS A 117 24.31 -8.77 22.61
CA LYS A 117 23.88 -8.86 21.22
C LYS A 117 25.05 -8.85 20.24
N GLU A 118 26.04 -7.96 20.42
CA GLU A 118 27.22 -7.88 19.57
C GLU A 118 28.09 -9.14 19.64
N SER A 119 28.08 -9.84 20.76
CA SER A 119 28.77 -11.15 20.90
C SER A 119 28.04 -12.22 20.09
N LEU A 120 26.69 -12.21 20.10
CA LEU A 120 25.87 -13.09 19.27
C LEU A 120 26.01 -12.79 17.76
N ASP A 121 26.18 -11.53 17.37
CA ASP A 121 26.42 -11.13 15.98
C ASP A 121 27.70 -11.75 15.38
N LYS A 122 28.66 -12.09 16.22
CA LYS A 122 29.94 -12.72 15.83
C LYS A 122 29.85 -14.24 15.76
N ALA A 123 28.84 -14.83 16.39
CA ALA A 123 28.64 -16.27 16.42
C ALA A 123 27.74 -16.71 15.27
N ALA A 124 28.18 -17.72 14.49
CA ALA A 124 27.36 -18.27 13.40
C ALA A 124 26.06 -18.90 13.96
N PRO A 125 24.88 -18.38 13.62
CA PRO A 125 23.64 -18.91 14.15
C PRO A 125 23.24 -20.21 13.45
N PRO A 126 22.61 -21.16 14.16
CA PRO A 126 21.98 -22.31 13.52
C PRO A 126 20.77 -21.89 12.68
N ALA A 127 20.39 -22.70 11.71
CA ALA A 127 19.29 -22.38 10.78
C ALA A 127 17.93 -22.19 11.48
N THR A 128 17.78 -22.73 12.68
CA THR A 128 16.57 -22.61 13.52
C THR A 128 16.49 -21.30 14.31
N VAL A 129 17.57 -20.52 14.39
CA VAL A 129 17.60 -19.18 14.97
C VAL A 129 17.33 -18.17 13.86
N HIS A 130 16.28 -17.37 14.03
CA HIS A 130 15.76 -16.51 12.97
C HIS A 130 16.18 -15.05 13.12
N SER A 131 16.18 -14.54 14.36
CA SER A 131 16.58 -13.17 14.68
C SER A 131 16.91 -13.01 16.15
N TRP A 132 17.63 -11.94 16.50
CA TRP A 132 17.87 -11.53 17.88
C TRP A 132 18.02 -10.02 17.97
N ALA A 133 17.49 -9.47 19.06
CA ALA A 133 17.49 -8.03 19.30
C ALA A 133 17.51 -7.72 20.80
N VAL A 134 18.03 -6.54 21.17
CA VAL A 134 17.88 -6.02 22.53
C VAL A 134 16.41 -5.62 22.74
N SER A 135 15.78 -6.19 23.76
CA SER A 135 14.46 -5.79 24.25
C SER A 135 14.58 -5.06 25.59
N PRO A 136 14.47 -3.73 25.62
CA PRO A 136 14.47 -2.98 26.89
C PRO A 136 13.30 -3.37 27.79
N GLN A 137 12.16 -3.74 27.20
CA GLN A 137 10.97 -4.18 27.94
C GLN A 137 11.19 -5.46 28.74
N ASP A 138 11.92 -6.40 28.13
CA ASP A 138 12.26 -7.67 28.78
C ASP A 138 13.55 -7.59 29.58
N ASN A 139 14.30 -6.51 29.45
CA ASN A 139 15.67 -6.33 29.96
C ASN A 139 16.58 -7.52 29.57
N ALA A 140 16.48 -7.95 28.31
CA ALA A 140 17.14 -9.11 27.75
C ALA A 140 17.45 -8.92 26.25
N VAL A 141 18.28 -9.78 25.71
CA VAL A 141 18.35 -10.02 24.26
C VAL A 141 17.33 -11.10 23.94
N VAL A 142 16.31 -10.75 23.16
CA VAL A 142 15.28 -11.69 22.71
C VAL A 142 15.75 -12.40 21.46
N VAL A 143 15.74 -13.73 21.48
CA VAL A 143 16.12 -14.61 20.37
C VAL A 143 14.89 -15.33 19.85
N GLN A 144 14.53 -15.10 18.59
CA GLN A 144 13.43 -15.80 17.91
C GLN A 144 13.96 -17.08 17.27
N THR A 145 13.31 -18.20 17.58
CA THR A 145 13.75 -19.53 17.12
C THR A 145 12.58 -20.49 16.92
N SER A 146 12.74 -21.42 15.96
CA SER A 146 11.82 -22.56 15.81
C SER A 146 12.20 -23.75 16.71
N ASP A 147 13.44 -23.79 17.21
CA ASP A 147 13.96 -24.83 18.10
C ASP A 147 14.79 -24.24 19.25
N GLU A 148 14.15 -24.12 20.41
CA GLU A 148 14.77 -23.52 21.59
C GLU A 148 15.96 -24.35 22.12
N ALA A 149 15.95 -25.67 21.99
CA ALA A 149 17.05 -26.50 22.45
C ALA A 149 18.34 -26.24 21.66
N THR A 150 18.23 -26.17 20.35
CA THR A 150 19.34 -25.79 19.46
C THR A 150 19.79 -24.34 19.71
N ALA A 151 18.87 -23.40 19.92
CA ALA A 151 19.21 -22.02 20.24
C ALA A 151 19.94 -21.89 21.57
N ARG A 152 19.55 -22.62 22.63
CA ARG A 152 20.25 -22.66 23.92
C ARG A 152 21.68 -23.18 23.79
N SER A 153 21.90 -24.21 22.98
CA SER A 153 23.22 -24.75 22.70
C SER A 153 24.13 -23.73 21.99
N TRP A 154 23.57 -22.97 21.05
CA TRP A 154 24.25 -21.88 20.37
C TRP A 154 24.61 -20.75 21.35
N ILE A 155 23.71 -20.31 22.23
CA ILE A 155 23.99 -19.32 23.27
C ILE A 155 25.12 -19.80 24.19
N ALA A 156 25.05 -21.02 24.66
CA ALA A 156 26.13 -21.59 25.51
C ALA A 156 27.50 -21.59 24.82
N SER A 157 27.56 -21.87 23.51
CA SER A 157 28.78 -21.86 22.73
C SER A 157 29.32 -20.46 22.41
N SER A 158 28.47 -19.45 22.43
CA SER A 158 28.85 -18.05 22.14
C SER A 158 29.50 -17.33 23.33
N GLY A 159 29.47 -17.93 24.52
CA GLY A 159 30.08 -17.37 25.72
C GLY A 159 29.33 -16.20 26.35
N VAL A 160 28.10 -15.92 25.93
CA VAL A 160 27.28 -14.91 26.55
C VAL A 160 26.53 -15.44 27.77
N ASP A 161 26.17 -14.53 28.69
CA ASP A 161 25.32 -14.85 29.84
C ASP A 161 23.92 -15.29 29.36
N ALA A 162 23.59 -16.56 29.60
CA ALA A 162 22.31 -17.13 29.22
C ALA A 162 21.12 -16.46 29.94
N GLU A 163 21.32 -15.88 31.11
CA GLU A 163 20.26 -15.15 31.84
C GLU A 163 19.94 -13.78 31.21
N ALA A 164 20.86 -13.27 30.36
CA ALA A 164 20.61 -12.08 29.58
C ALA A 164 19.82 -12.35 28.30
N VAL A 165 19.47 -13.62 28.01
CA VAL A 165 18.77 -14.05 26.81
C VAL A 165 17.40 -14.60 27.13
N LYS A 166 16.38 -14.12 26.39
CA LYS A 166 15.00 -14.63 26.40
C LYS A 166 14.70 -15.27 25.06
N PHE A 167 14.03 -16.42 25.03
CA PHE A 167 13.62 -17.08 23.80
C PHE A 167 12.16 -16.81 23.49
N GLU A 168 11.88 -16.52 22.22
CA GLU A 168 10.54 -16.44 21.66
C GLU A 168 10.43 -17.48 20.53
N ARG A 169 9.36 -18.27 20.58
CA ARG A 169 9.10 -19.26 19.53
C ARG A 169 8.53 -18.58 18.30
N SER A 170 9.20 -18.78 17.17
CA SER A 170 8.72 -18.37 15.84
C SER A 170 8.79 -19.57 14.91
N ALA A 171 7.67 -19.95 14.31
CA ALA A 171 7.62 -21.04 13.33
C ALA A 171 8.15 -20.58 11.96
N GLU A 172 8.05 -19.30 11.65
CA GLU A 172 8.39 -18.71 10.36
C GLU A 172 9.74 -17.99 10.44
N ARG A 173 10.57 -18.22 9.41
CA ARG A 173 11.81 -17.51 9.22
C ARG A 173 11.58 -16.20 8.46
N PRO A 174 12.11 -15.06 8.92
CA PRO A 174 12.08 -13.81 8.16
C PRO A 174 12.74 -14.01 6.79
N ARG A 175 12.09 -13.45 5.76
CA ARG A 175 12.56 -13.51 4.37
C ARG A 175 12.30 -12.17 3.68
N PRO A 176 13.13 -11.77 2.71
CA PRO A 176 12.79 -10.64 1.85
C PRO A 176 11.51 -10.93 1.07
N PHE A 177 10.69 -9.90 0.85
CA PHE A 177 9.55 -9.96 -0.05
C PHE A 177 9.96 -9.38 -1.40
N TYR A 178 9.59 -10.07 -2.49
CA TYR A 178 9.80 -9.64 -3.86
C TYR A 178 8.45 -9.47 -4.53
N ASP A 179 8.29 -8.38 -5.30
CA ASP A 179 7.03 -8.10 -5.96
C ASP A 179 6.99 -8.65 -7.39
N ILE A 180 5.84 -9.22 -7.75
CA ILE A 180 5.44 -9.54 -9.11
C ILE A 180 4.79 -8.27 -9.68
N ARG A 181 5.52 -7.54 -10.54
CA ARG A 181 5.00 -6.36 -11.21
C ARG A 181 5.00 -6.58 -12.72
N GLY A 182 3.90 -6.27 -13.36
CA GLY A 182 3.82 -6.33 -14.82
C GLY A 182 4.92 -5.51 -15.48
N GLY A 183 5.52 -6.01 -16.56
CA GLY A 183 6.64 -5.37 -17.26
C GLY A 183 8.03 -5.65 -16.71
N ASP A 184 8.18 -6.17 -15.47
CA ASP A 184 9.49 -6.55 -14.93
C ASP A 184 10.05 -7.78 -15.67
N ALA A 185 11.38 -7.86 -15.73
CA ALA A 185 12.06 -8.99 -16.36
C ALA A 185 11.92 -10.27 -15.53
N TYR A 186 11.82 -11.40 -16.20
CA TYR A 186 12.13 -12.70 -15.63
C TYR A 186 12.99 -13.52 -16.60
N TYR A 187 13.61 -14.59 -16.10
CA TYR A 187 14.52 -15.42 -16.84
C TYR A 187 14.13 -16.88 -16.69
N THR A 188 14.12 -17.61 -17.80
CA THR A 188 13.79 -19.04 -17.81
C THR A 188 15.03 -19.92 -17.66
N SER A 189 14.84 -21.16 -17.19
CA SER A 189 15.90 -22.17 -17.15
C SER A 189 16.44 -22.55 -18.55
N GLU A 190 15.73 -22.18 -19.62
CA GLU A 190 16.16 -22.37 -21.02
C GLU A 190 16.99 -21.21 -21.56
N GLY A 191 17.25 -20.17 -20.71
CA GLY A 191 18.10 -19.04 -21.07
C GLY A 191 17.38 -17.85 -21.71
N TYR A 192 16.06 -17.87 -21.82
CA TYR A 192 15.28 -16.76 -22.35
C TYR A 192 15.05 -15.68 -21.27
N ARG A 193 15.00 -14.41 -21.72
CA ARG A 193 14.49 -13.28 -20.94
C ARG A 193 13.16 -12.84 -21.51
N CYS A 194 12.14 -12.80 -20.70
CA CYS A 194 10.83 -12.29 -21.03
C CYS A 194 10.35 -11.30 -19.95
N SER A 195 9.18 -10.78 -20.11
CA SER A 195 8.55 -9.80 -19.22
C SER A 195 7.28 -10.36 -18.58
N ILE A 196 7.02 -9.97 -17.35
CA ILE A 196 5.79 -10.31 -16.63
C ILE A 196 4.60 -9.58 -17.28
N GLY A 197 3.50 -10.27 -17.52
CA GLY A 197 2.22 -9.68 -17.89
C GLY A 197 1.52 -9.10 -16.68
N PHE A 198 0.64 -9.86 -16.08
CA PHE A 198 -0.12 -9.43 -14.91
C PHE A 198 -0.04 -10.47 -13.81
N ALA A 199 -0.10 -10.01 -12.56
CA ALA A 199 -0.29 -10.90 -11.43
C ALA A 199 -1.66 -11.58 -11.50
N ALA A 200 -1.69 -12.90 -11.31
CA ALA A 200 -2.93 -13.68 -11.29
C ALA A 200 -2.80 -14.88 -10.36
N SER A 201 -3.90 -15.31 -9.76
CA SER A 201 -3.93 -16.46 -8.86
C SER A 201 -4.83 -17.58 -9.39
N ARG A 202 -4.55 -18.81 -8.98
CA ARG A 202 -5.43 -19.97 -9.11
C ARG A 202 -5.72 -20.50 -7.71
N GLY A 203 -6.91 -20.20 -7.18
CA GLY A 203 -7.17 -20.38 -5.76
C GLY A 203 -6.18 -19.59 -4.90
N SER A 204 -5.50 -20.23 -3.96
CA SER A 204 -4.47 -19.60 -3.10
C SER A 204 -3.08 -19.53 -3.76
N GLN A 205 -2.88 -20.13 -4.93
CA GLN A 205 -1.59 -20.13 -5.60
C GLN A 205 -1.40 -18.82 -6.37
N LEU A 206 -0.43 -18.01 -5.96
CA LEU A 206 -0.02 -16.81 -6.66
C LEU A 206 0.83 -17.14 -7.88
N GLY A 207 0.81 -16.24 -8.86
CA GLY A 207 1.61 -16.34 -10.06
C GLY A 207 1.46 -15.12 -10.95
N PHE A 208 1.92 -15.25 -12.19
CA PHE A 208 1.81 -14.20 -13.19
C PHE A 208 1.54 -14.76 -14.59
N THR A 209 0.88 -13.96 -15.41
CA THR A 209 0.66 -14.23 -16.82
C THR A 209 1.83 -13.77 -17.65
N THR A 210 2.09 -14.43 -18.78
CA THR A 210 3.13 -14.08 -19.73
C THR A 210 2.81 -14.69 -21.10
N ALA A 211 3.72 -14.60 -22.07
CA ALA A 211 3.54 -15.24 -23.39
C ALA A 211 3.88 -16.74 -23.36
N GLY A 212 3.17 -17.52 -24.16
CA GLY A 212 3.39 -18.97 -24.30
C GLY A 212 4.75 -19.31 -24.91
N HIS A 213 5.20 -18.52 -25.89
CA HIS A 213 6.50 -18.74 -26.52
C HIS A 213 7.69 -18.50 -25.59
N CYS A 214 7.50 -17.92 -24.40
CA CYS A 214 8.56 -17.70 -23.41
C CYS A 214 9.01 -18.98 -22.69
N GLY A 215 8.16 -20.02 -22.64
CA GLY A 215 8.51 -21.29 -22.04
C GLY A 215 7.35 -22.29 -21.98
N GLY A 216 7.67 -23.57 -22.04
CA GLY A 216 6.70 -24.65 -21.90
C GLY A 216 6.40 -24.99 -20.44
N THR A 217 5.31 -25.77 -20.22
CA THR A 217 4.96 -26.29 -18.88
C THR A 217 6.14 -27.04 -18.27
N GLY A 218 6.46 -26.75 -17.00
CA GLY A 218 7.59 -27.31 -16.26
C GLY A 218 8.88 -26.47 -16.31
N VAL A 219 9.01 -25.50 -17.24
CA VAL A 219 10.14 -24.57 -17.26
C VAL A 219 10.12 -23.72 -16.01
N THR A 220 11.28 -23.60 -15.32
CA THR A 220 11.42 -22.78 -14.11
C THR A 220 11.87 -21.37 -14.42
N THR A 221 11.54 -20.43 -13.51
CA THR A 221 11.90 -19.03 -13.65
C THR A 221 12.67 -18.48 -12.47
N THR A 222 13.50 -17.46 -12.76
CA THR A 222 14.04 -16.53 -11.77
C THR A 222 13.57 -15.12 -12.10
N GLY A 223 13.33 -14.28 -11.08
CA GLY A 223 12.84 -12.92 -11.28
C GLY A 223 13.93 -11.95 -11.77
N TYR A 224 13.60 -10.67 -11.80
CA TYR A 224 14.51 -9.58 -12.20
C TYR A 224 15.83 -9.56 -11.39
N ASN A 225 15.78 -10.02 -10.16
CA ASN A 225 16.90 -10.13 -9.20
C ASN A 225 17.62 -11.48 -9.26
N ARG A 226 17.28 -12.35 -10.20
CA ARG A 226 17.82 -13.72 -10.34
C ARG A 226 17.49 -14.67 -9.19
N VAL A 227 16.60 -14.30 -8.29
CA VAL A 227 16.08 -15.19 -7.24
C VAL A 227 15.06 -16.15 -7.86
N ALA A 228 15.05 -17.41 -7.40
CA ALA A 228 14.07 -18.41 -7.81
C ALA A 228 12.64 -17.86 -7.68
N GLN A 229 11.86 -17.96 -8.74
CA GLN A 229 10.56 -17.31 -8.81
C GLN A 229 9.40 -18.28 -8.93
N GLY A 230 9.42 -19.14 -9.94
CA GLY A 230 8.27 -20.00 -10.17
C GLY A 230 8.49 -21.05 -11.26
N THR A 231 7.38 -21.63 -11.72
CA THR A 231 7.36 -22.67 -12.75
C THR A 231 6.12 -22.48 -13.65
N PHE A 232 6.30 -22.58 -14.94
CA PHE A 232 5.22 -22.59 -15.92
C PHE A 232 4.25 -23.74 -15.64
N GLN A 233 2.99 -23.43 -15.38
CA GLN A 233 1.93 -24.41 -15.13
C GLN A 233 0.95 -24.49 -16.30
N ILE A 234 0.81 -23.40 -17.04
CA ILE A 234 0.00 -23.30 -18.25
C ILE A 234 0.85 -22.66 -19.30
N SER A 235 0.87 -23.21 -20.50
CA SER A 235 1.49 -22.60 -21.67
C SER A 235 0.81 -23.10 -22.94
N SER A 236 0.52 -22.19 -23.87
CA SER A 236 -0.06 -22.47 -25.17
C SER A 236 0.63 -21.61 -26.22
N PHE A 237 1.39 -22.28 -27.12
CA PHE A 237 2.02 -21.70 -28.29
C PHE A 237 2.48 -22.83 -29.23
N PRO A 238 2.30 -22.75 -30.56
CA PRO A 238 1.47 -21.79 -31.28
C PRO A 238 -0.05 -22.08 -31.16
N GLY A 239 -0.86 -21.38 -31.92
CA GLY A 239 -2.33 -21.39 -31.82
C GLY A 239 -2.80 -20.20 -31.01
N ASN A 240 -2.44 -20.16 -29.73
CA ASN A 240 -2.48 -19.00 -28.83
C ASN A 240 -1.06 -18.59 -28.46
N ASP A 241 -0.92 -17.50 -27.65
CA ASP A 241 0.38 -17.10 -27.12
C ASP A 241 0.26 -16.60 -25.69
N TYR A 242 -0.13 -17.49 -24.79
CA TYR A 242 -0.27 -17.20 -23.37
C TYR A 242 0.35 -18.27 -22.48
N ALA A 243 0.77 -17.88 -21.29
CA ALA A 243 1.20 -18.77 -20.23
C ALA A 243 0.89 -18.20 -18.84
N TRP A 244 0.85 -19.06 -17.84
CA TRP A 244 0.80 -18.72 -16.43
C TRP A 244 1.91 -19.45 -15.67
N VAL A 245 2.68 -18.67 -14.91
CA VAL A 245 3.77 -19.13 -14.05
C VAL A 245 3.31 -19.08 -12.61
N ALA A 246 3.24 -20.22 -11.93
CA ALA A 246 3.00 -20.28 -10.49
C ALA A 246 4.28 -19.89 -9.74
N THR A 247 4.22 -18.94 -8.82
CA THR A 247 5.37 -18.47 -8.06
C THR A 247 5.48 -19.16 -6.69
N ASN A 248 6.70 -19.18 -6.14
CA ASN A 248 6.91 -19.60 -4.76
C ASN A 248 6.48 -18.49 -3.78
N SER A 249 6.52 -18.81 -2.48
CA SER A 249 6.03 -17.93 -1.41
C SER A 249 6.91 -16.72 -1.12
N ASP A 250 8.07 -16.56 -1.77
CA ASP A 250 8.94 -15.39 -1.60
C ASP A 250 8.49 -14.18 -2.43
N TRP A 251 7.52 -14.42 -3.33
CA TRP A 251 7.00 -13.41 -4.24
C TRP A 251 5.59 -13.01 -3.84
N THR A 252 5.34 -11.71 -3.76
CA THR A 252 4.05 -11.10 -3.49
C THR A 252 3.47 -10.46 -4.75
N ALA A 253 2.18 -10.24 -4.76
CA ALA A 253 1.46 -9.77 -5.95
C ALA A 253 0.64 -8.50 -5.61
N PRO A 254 1.23 -7.30 -5.69
CA PRO A 254 0.54 -6.05 -5.35
C PRO A 254 -0.49 -5.60 -6.41
N GLY A 255 -0.66 -6.34 -7.52
CA GLY A 255 -1.62 -5.99 -8.58
C GLY A 255 -1.24 -4.74 -9.37
N VAL A 256 0.03 -4.58 -9.71
CA VAL A 256 0.56 -3.38 -10.36
C VAL A 256 1.39 -3.68 -11.60
N VAL A 257 1.52 -2.67 -12.46
CA VAL A 257 2.44 -2.64 -13.61
C VAL A 257 3.56 -1.64 -13.35
N ASN A 258 4.79 -2.02 -13.64
CA ASN A 258 5.93 -1.11 -13.63
C ASN A 258 5.88 -0.23 -14.88
N GLY A 259 5.47 1.01 -14.73
CA GLY A 259 5.46 2.00 -15.81
C GLY A 259 6.84 2.63 -16.07
N TYR A 260 7.90 2.18 -15.40
CA TYR A 260 9.25 2.74 -15.50
C TYR A 260 9.25 4.25 -15.23
N SER A 261 9.43 5.08 -16.27
CA SER A 261 9.37 6.55 -16.13
C SER A 261 7.97 7.08 -15.78
N ALA A 262 6.90 6.29 -16.01
CA ALA A 262 5.53 6.64 -15.63
C ALA A 262 5.19 6.22 -14.17
N GLY A 263 6.14 5.60 -13.45
CA GLY A 263 5.94 5.15 -12.08
C GLY A 263 5.24 3.79 -11.98
N THR A 264 4.71 3.47 -10.82
CA THR A 264 3.95 2.24 -10.58
C THR A 264 2.47 2.50 -10.89
N LEU A 265 1.88 1.67 -11.74
CA LEU A 265 0.52 1.81 -12.21
C LEU A 265 -0.37 0.72 -11.59
N PRO A 266 -1.49 1.07 -10.96
CA PRO A 266 -2.42 0.10 -10.40
C PRO A 266 -3.12 -0.68 -11.53
N VAL A 267 -3.41 -1.95 -11.28
CA VAL A 267 -4.33 -2.75 -12.10
C VAL A 267 -5.64 -2.84 -11.34
N ARG A 268 -6.74 -2.35 -11.91
CA ARG A 268 -8.05 -2.34 -11.24
C ARG A 268 -9.10 -3.24 -11.89
N GLY A 269 -8.81 -3.71 -13.12
CA GLY A 269 -9.73 -4.58 -13.86
C GLY A 269 -9.14 -5.04 -15.18
N SER A 270 -9.99 -5.58 -16.06
CA SER A 270 -9.60 -6.05 -17.40
C SER A 270 -10.66 -5.75 -18.47
N THR A 271 -11.33 -4.61 -18.35
CA THR A 271 -12.26 -4.14 -19.39
C THR A 271 -11.53 -3.89 -20.69
N VAL A 272 -12.00 -4.52 -21.77
CA VAL A 272 -11.32 -4.48 -23.07
C VAL A 272 -11.53 -3.14 -23.75
N THR A 273 -10.43 -2.47 -24.12
CA THR A 273 -10.50 -1.23 -24.90
C THR A 273 -10.80 -1.51 -26.37
N GLN A 274 -11.55 -0.61 -27.00
CA GLN A 274 -11.98 -0.75 -28.39
C GLN A 274 -10.94 -0.22 -29.39
N PRO A 275 -11.03 -0.56 -30.70
CA PRO A 275 -10.17 0.02 -31.74
C PRO A 275 -10.17 1.55 -31.69
N GLN A 276 -8.99 2.14 -31.86
CA GLN A 276 -8.62 3.55 -31.69
C GLN A 276 -8.49 3.99 -30.21
N GLY A 277 -8.85 3.14 -29.23
CA GLY A 277 -8.59 3.40 -27.82
C GLY A 277 -7.08 3.37 -27.50
N SER A 278 -6.68 4.17 -26.51
CA SER A 278 -5.30 4.25 -26.06
C SER A 278 -4.90 2.99 -25.32
N VAL A 279 -3.68 2.52 -25.57
CA VAL A 279 -3.09 1.39 -24.88
C VAL A 279 -1.59 1.61 -24.70
N CYS A 280 -1.07 1.20 -23.54
CA CYS A 280 0.35 1.29 -23.25
C CYS A 280 0.91 -0.10 -22.99
N ARG A 281 2.18 -0.29 -23.34
CA ARG A 281 2.92 -1.51 -23.08
C ARG A 281 4.03 -1.27 -22.07
N SER A 282 4.15 -2.18 -21.09
CA SER A 282 5.31 -2.28 -20.22
C SER A 282 6.09 -3.56 -20.52
N GLY A 283 7.40 -3.42 -20.70
CA GLY A 283 8.28 -4.56 -20.98
C GLY A 283 9.74 -4.27 -20.60
N SER A 284 10.47 -5.30 -20.28
CA SER A 284 11.78 -5.20 -19.63
C SER A 284 12.92 -4.76 -20.56
N THR A 285 12.71 -4.71 -21.88
CA THR A 285 13.71 -4.27 -22.85
C THR A 285 13.56 -2.79 -23.17
N THR A 286 12.40 -2.39 -23.66
CA THR A 286 12.15 -1.03 -24.12
C THR A 286 11.30 -0.21 -23.17
N GLN A 287 10.94 -0.78 -22.01
CA GLN A 287 10.23 -0.13 -20.92
C GLN A 287 8.79 0.27 -21.29
N TRP A 288 8.44 1.55 -21.23
CA TRP A 288 7.08 2.06 -21.34
C TRP A 288 6.83 2.78 -22.65
N HIS A 289 5.90 2.26 -23.46
CA HIS A 289 5.48 2.85 -24.71
C HIS A 289 3.97 2.79 -24.88
N CYS A 290 3.39 3.83 -25.44
CA CYS A 290 1.95 3.94 -25.65
C CYS A 290 1.59 4.15 -27.12
N GLY A 291 0.37 3.82 -27.48
CA GLY A 291 -0.23 3.99 -28.79
C GLY A 291 -1.71 3.68 -28.74
N THR A 292 -2.23 3.09 -29.83
CA THR A 292 -3.65 2.75 -29.94
C THR A 292 -3.84 1.31 -30.41
N VAL A 293 -4.95 0.71 -30.00
CA VAL A 293 -5.45 -0.53 -30.60
C VAL A 293 -5.87 -0.24 -32.03
N THR A 294 -5.40 -1.02 -33.00
CA THR A 294 -5.72 -0.84 -34.42
C THR A 294 -6.68 -1.90 -34.96
N ALA A 295 -6.69 -3.10 -34.38
CA ALA A 295 -7.64 -4.17 -34.70
C ALA A 295 -7.72 -5.18 -33.57
N LEU A 296 -8.90 -5.78 -33.41
CA LEU A 296 -9.14 -6.94 -32.55
C LEU A 296 -9.20 -8.21 -33.42
N ASN A 297 -9.02 -9.37 -32.77
CA ASN A 297 -9.12 -10.71 -33.38
C ASN A 297 -8.22 -10.87 -34.63
N ALA A 298 -6.97 -10.41 -34.51
CA ALA A 298 -5.97 -10.56 -35.58
C ALA A 298 -5.33 -11.97 -35.56
N THR A 299 -4.95 -12.45 -36.71
CA THR A 299 -4.16 -13.67 -36.86
C THR A 299 -2.77 -13.34 -37.40
N VAL A 300 -1.74 -13.90 -36.76
CA VAL A 300 -0.33 -13.70 -37.13
C VAL A 300 0.29 -15.06 -37.47
N ASN A 301 0.98 -15.11 -38.61
CA ASN A 301 1.72 -16.30 -38.97
C ASN A 301 3.20 -16.12 -38.62
N TYR A 302 3.61 -16.65 -37.49
CA TYR A 302 5.01 -16.69 -37.05
C TYR A 302 5.76 -17.85 -37.70
N PRO A 303 7.10 -17.83 -37.74
CA PRO A 303 7.88 -18.99 -38.23
C PRO A 303 7.56 -20.28 -37.44
N GLU A 304 7.23 -20.20 -36.18
CA GLU A 304 6.91 -21.31 -35.29
C GLU A 304 5.47 -21.81 -35.45
N GLY A 305 4.61 -21.04 -36.13
CA GLY A 305 3.22 -21.37 -36.37
C GLY A 305 2.26 -20.20 -36.26
N THR A 306 1.02 -20.41 -36.63
CA THR A 306 -0.02 -19.40 -36.67
C THR A 306 -0.59 -19.20 -35.28
N VAL A 307 -0.77 -17.92 -34.86
CA VAL A 307 -1.46 -17.52 -33.63
C VAL A 307 -2.66 -16.65 -33.99
N SER A 308 -3.83 -16.97 -33.45
CA SER A 308 -5.10 -16.30 -33.75
C SER A 308 -5.66 -15.60 -32.50
N GLY A 309 -6.65 -14.73 -32.69
CA GLY A 309 -7.32 -14.03 -31.58
C GLY A 309 -6.54 -12.86 -30.98
N LEU A 310 -5.44 -12.46 -31.57
CA LEU A 310 -4.59 -11.39 -31.08
C LEU A 310 -5.20 -10.00 -31.27
N THR A 311 -4.79 -9.06 -30.43
CA THR A 311 -5.06 -7.63 -30.64
C THR A 311 -3.85 -6.94 -31.25
N ARG A 312 -4.08 -6.18 -32.33
CA ARG A 312 -3.05 -5.43 -33.05
C ARG A 312 -2.99 -4.00 -32.56
N THR A 313 -1.77 -3.48 -32.40
CA THR A 313 -1.51 -2.09 -31.98
C THR A 313 -0.43 -1.44 -32.83
N ASN A 314 -0.30 -0.12 -32.73
CA ASN A 314 0.84 0.64 -33.27
C ASN A 314 1.90 0.96 -32.17
N VAL A 315 1.81 0.32 -31.01
CA VAL A 315 2.86 0.38 -29.99
C VAL A 315 4.06 -0.41 -30.45
N CYS A 316 5.27 0.09 -30.21
CA CYS A 316 6.50 -0.65 -30.51
C CYS A 316 6.83 -1.70 -29.45
N ALA A 317 7.60 -2.73 -29.82
CA ALA A 317 8.19 -3.71 -28.90
C ALA A 317 9.47 -4.29 -29.52
N GLU A 318 10.35 -4.83 -28.67
CA GLU A 318 11.58 -5.50 -29.09
C GLU A 318 11.77 -6.82 -28.32
N GLY A 319 12.75 -7.63 -28.71
CA GLY A 319 13.02 -8.91 -28.07
C GLY A 319 13.26 -8.78 -26.56
N GLY A 320 12.56 -9.59 -25.78
CA GLY A 320 12.55 -9.54 -24.31
C GLY A 320 11.37 -8.75 -23.70
N ASP A 321 10.63 -7.94 -24.49
CA ASP A 321 9.35 -7.36 -24.08
C ASP A 321 8.20 -8.39 -24.13
N SER A 322 8.46 -9.56 -24.73
CA SER A 322 7.54 -10.72 -24.80
C SER A 322 6.92 -11.03 -23.46
N GLY A 323 5.61 -11.24 -23.42
CA GLY A 323 4.84 -11.49 -22.21
C GLY A 323 4.50 -10.26 -21.39
N GLY A 324 5.14 -9.10 -21.65
CA GLY A 324 4.92 -7.84 -20.93
C GLY A 324 3.49 -7.33 -21.03
N SER A 325 3.10 -6.51 -20.08
CA SER A 325 1.72 -6.01 -19.90
C SER A 325 1.31 -5.05 -21.00
N PHE A 326 0.12 -5.24 -21.57
CA PHE A 326 -0.63 -4.20 -22.26
C PHE A 326 -1.76 -3.72 -21.36
N ILE A 327 -1.82 -2.41 -21.07
CA ILE A 327 -2.77 -1.79 -20.17
C ILE A 327 -3.41 -0.56 -20.79
N SER A 328 -4.70 -0.32 -20.55
CA SER A 328 -5.44 0.88 -20.96
C SER A 328 -6.00 1.56 -19.72
N GLY A 329 -5.45 2.74 -19.40
CA GLY A 329 -5.69 3.32 -18.08
C GLY A 329 -5.19 2.37 -16.99
N ASP A 330 -6.08 1.87 -16.15
CA ASP A 330 -5.83 0.86 -15.11
C ASP A 330 -6.37 -0.54 -15.47
N GLN A 331 -6.86 -0.73 -16.72
CA GLN A 331 -7.47 -1.97 -17.19
C GLN A 331 -6.46 -2.85 -17.94
N ALA A 332 -6.20 -4.06 -17.42
CA ALA A 332 -5.35 -5.06 -18.03
C ALA A 332 -5.92 -5.53 -19.37
N GLN A 333 -5.15 -5.45 -20.45
CA GLN A 333 -5.59 -5.83 -21.79
C GLN A 333 -5.05 -7.18 -22.26
N GLY A 334 -3.75 -7.44 -22.04
CA GLY A 334 -3.13 -8.69 -22.49
C GLY A 334 -1.62 -8.71 -22.36
N MET A 335 -1.00 -9.76 -22.92
CA MET A 335 0.44 -10.03 -22.87
C MET A 335 1.06 -9.85 -24.26
N THR A 336 2.20 -9.17 -24.32
CA THR A 336 2.96 -8.98 -25.58
C THR A 336 3.29 -10.32 -26.22
N SER A 337 2.79 -10.54 -27.45
CA SER A 337 3.10 -11.72 -28.27
C SER A 337 4.30 -11.46 -29.16
N GLY A 338 4.15 -10.63 -30.18
CA GLY A 338 5.22 -10.32 -31.12
C GLY A 338 4.86 -9.13 -31.99
N GLY A 339 5.73 -8.81 -32.95
CA GLY A 339 5.49 -7.64 -33.77
C GLY A 339 6.54 -7.46 -34.90
N SER A 340 6.49 -6.30 -35.51
CA SER A 340 7.44 -5.83 -36.52
C SER A 340 7.84 -4.39 -36.25
N GLY A 341 9.04 -3.99 -36.72
CA GLY A 341 9.63 -2.69 -36.42
C GLY A 341 10.39 -2.70 -35.12
N ASN A 342 10.64 -1.53 -34.54
CA ASN A 342 11.32 -1.33 -33.26
C ASN A 342 10.91 0.02 -32.62
N CYS A 343 11.40 0.30 -31.43
CA CYS A 343 11.02 1.53 -30.70
C CYS A 343 11.79 2.79 -31.20
N SER A 344 12.75 2.67 -32.11
CA SER A 344 13.44 3.82 -32.71
C SER A 344 12.72 4.38 -33.92
N VAL A 345 12.10 3.51 -34.73
CA VAL A 345 11.43 3.90 -36.00
C VAL A 345 9.92 3.67 -35.99
N GLY A 346 9.39 3.13 -34.91
CA GLY A 346 8.00 2.70 -34.75
C GLY A 346 7.81 1.25 -35.16
N GLY A 347 6.66 0.69 -34.74
CA GLY A 347 6.37 -0.72 -34.99
C GLY A 347 4.89 -1.04 -34.86
N THR A 348 4.59 -2.27 -35.26
CA THR A 348 3.30 -2.91 -35.01
C THR A 348 3.52 -4.04 -34.00
N THR A 349 2.80 -4.05 -32.93
CA THR A 349 2.85 -5.12 -31.93
C THR A 349 1.48 -5.77 -31.79
N TYR A 350 1.50 -7.07 -31.57
CA TYR A 350 0.34 -7.89 -31.28
C TYR A 350 0.43 -8.36 -29.84
N PHE A 351 -0.69 -8.38 -29.15
CA PHE A 351 -0.78 -8.97 -27.81
C PHE A 351 -1.89 -10.00 -27.72
N GLN A 352 -1.66 -11.02 -26.91
CA GLN A 352 -2.66 -12.02 -26.56
C GLN A 352 -3.62 -11.41 -25.54
N PRO A 353 -4.95 -11.33 -25.79
CA PRO A 353 -5.92 -10.86 -24.81
C PRO A 353 -5.88 -11.68 -23.52
N LEU A 354 -5.95 -10.98 -22.36
CA LEU A 354 -5.84 -11.60 -21.05
C LEU A 354 -7.02 -12.52 -20.73
N GLY A 355 -8.23 -12.14 -21.13
CA GLY A 355 -9.48 -12.81 -20.72
C GLY A 355 -9.54 -14.29 -21.09
N GLU A 356 -8.94 -14.68 -22.22
CA GLU A 356 -8.88 -16.10 -22.62
C GLU A 356 -8.08 -16.93 -21.63
N LEU A 357 -6.86 -16.49 -21.27
CA LEU A 357 -6.03 -17.20 -20.30
C LEU A 357 -6.69 -17.27 -18.91
N LEU A 358 -7.31 -16.18 -18.46
CA LEU A 358 -8.03 -16.18 -17.19
C LEU A 358 -9.13 -17.22 -17.17
N SER A 359 -9.92 -17.30 -18.25
CA SER A 359 -11.02 -18.25 -18.38
C SER A 359 -10.54 -19.71 -18.45
N VAL A 360 -9.64 -20.01 -19.39
CA VAL A 360 -9.12 -21.37 -19.62
C VAL A 360 -8.32 -21.88 -18.43
N GLY A 361 -7.54 -21.01 -17.78
CA GLY A 361 -6.68 -21.34 -16.65
C GLY A 361 -7.41 -21.41 -15.31
N GLY A 362 -8.66 -20.95 -15.24
CA GLY A 362 -9.38 -20.77 -13.97
C GLY A 362 -8.63 -19.77 -13.06
N LEU A 363 -8.10 -18.69 -13.68
CA LEU A 363 -7.29 -17.71 -13.00
C LEU A 363 -8.12 -16.48 -12.61
N THR A 364 -7.76 -15.88 -11.48
CA THR A 364 -8.27 -14.58 -11.02
C THR A 364 -7.17 -13.54 -11.18
N LEU A 365 -7.45 -12.47 -11.92
CA LEU A 365 -6.57 -11.31 -12.02
C LEU A 365 -6.39 -10.70 -10.62
N ILE A 366 -5.15 -10.45 -10.21
CA ILE A 366 -4.86 -9.73 -8.99
C ILE A 366 -4.83 -8.24 -9.32
N THR A 367 -5.74 -7.53 -8.71
CA THR A 367 -5.82 -6.08 -8.76
C THR A 367 -5.04 -5.45 -7.61
N SER A 368 -4.61 -4.21 -7.74
CA SER A 368 -4.07 -3.43 -6.63
C SER A 368 -5.22 -3.25 -5.64
N GLY A 369 -5.29 -4.19 -4.70
CA GLY A 369 -6.43 -4.29 -3.82
C GLY A 369 -6.09 -3.74 -2.45
N GLY A 370 -6.94 -3.61 -1.76
CA GLY A 370 -7.98 -3.28 -0.88
C GLY A 370 -9.05 -2.54 -1.69
N ASP A 371 -10.25 -2.50 -1.23
CA ASP A 371 -11.35 -1.76 -1.86
C ASP A 371 -10.82 -0.61 -2.71
N PRO A 372 -11.26 -0.49 -3.99
CA PRO A 372 -10.77 0.58 -4.83
C PRO A 372 -10.74 1.83 -3.98
N ASP A 373 -9.54 2.47 -3.87
CA ASP A 373 -9.50 3.82 -3.34
C ASP A 373 -10.62 4.56 -4.10
N PRO A 374 -11.58 5.13 -3.40
CA PRO A 374 -12.64 5.85 -4.09
C PRO A 374 -11.97 6.80 -5.07
N PRO A 375 -12.47 6.97 -6.30
CA PRO A 375 -11.83 7.78 -7.32
C PRO A 375 -11.43 9.10 -6.67
N GLU A 376 -10.22 9.59 -6.99
CA GLU A 376 -9.65 10.81 -6.35
C GLU A 376 -10.66 11.97 -6.28
N GLY A 377 -11.72 11.89 -7.13
CA GLY A 377 -12.85 12.80 -7.13
C GLY A 377 -13.71 12.82 -5.86
N CYS A 378 -13.97 11.67 -5.21
CA CYS A 378 -14.88 11.62 -4.04
C CYS A 378 -14.18 11.88 -2.71
N GLN A 379 -12.86 11.72 -2.61
CA GLN A 379 -12.08 12.03 -1.40
C GLN A 379 -11.85 13.52 -1.17
N SER A 380 -11.98 14.35 -2.18
CA SER A 380 -11.83 15.80 -2.06
C SER A 380 -13.04 16.51 -1.47
N TYR A 381 -14.09 15.79 -1.11
CA TYR A 381 -15.33 16.32 -0.55
C TYR A 381 -15.21 16.46 0.98
N GLU A 382 -15.94 17.44 1.54
CA GLU A 382 -15.88 17.79 2.98
C GLU A 382 -16.33 16.65 3.89
N ASP A 383 -17.36 15.90 3.46
CA ASP A 383 -17.91 14.76 4.17
C ASP A 383 -17.90 13.52 3.28
N THR A 384 -17.62 12.37 3.87
CA THR A 384 -17.63 11.09 3.17
C THR A 384 -18.48 10.07 3.93
N TYR A 385 -19.34 9.36 3.20
CA TYR A 385 -20.22 8.31 3.71
C TYR A 385 -20.00 7.02 2.94
N THR A 386 -19.91 5.92 3.63
CA THR A 386 -19.76 4.58 3.02
C THR A 386 -20.96 3.72 3.35
N GLY A 387 -21.24 2.74 2.49
CA GLY A 387 -22.29 1.76 2.70
C GLY A 387 -22.15 0.59 1.74
N SER A 388 -23.07 -0.38 1.84
CA SER A 388 -23.17 -1.48 0.90
C SER A 388 -24.65 -1.71 0.55
N LEU A 389 -24.93 -1.92 -0.74
CA LEU A 389 -26.27 -2.17 -1.25
C LEU A 389 -26.29 -3.43 -2.12
N SER A 390 -27.41 -4.14 -2.08
CA SER A 390 -27.72 -5.18 -3.06
C SER A 390 -28.66 -4.62 -4.12
N GLY A 391 -28.71 -5.25 -5.27
CA GLY A 391 -29.53 -4.79 -6.39
C GLY A 391 -30.95 -4.40 -5.99
N ASN A 392 -31.40 -3.26 -6.50
CA ASN A 392 -32.68 -2.65 -6.22
C ASN A 392 -32.90 -2.09 -4.80
N GLN A 393 -31.82 -1.99 -4.00
CA GLN A 393 -31.87 -1.36 -2.67
C GLN A 393 -31.45 0.11 -2.71
N SER A 394 -31.85 0.86 -1.69
CA SER A 394 -31.46 2.27 -1.51
C SER A 394 -31.00 2.55 -0.09
N ALA A 395 -30.04 3.44 0.05
CA ALA A 395 -29.63 4.06 1.31
C ALA A 395 -29.83 5.57 1.26
N TYR A 396 -29.99 6.19 2.43
CA TYR A 396 -30.14 7.63 2.56
C TYR A 396 -28.97 8.21 3.36
N GLN A 397 -28.42 9.34 2.87
CA GLN A 397 -27.33 10.02 3.52
C GLN A 397 -27.68 11.50 3.80
N PRO A 398 -27.18 12.07 4.89
CA PRO A 398 -26.26 11.51 5.87
C PRO A 398 -26.94 10.50 6.83
N ASN A 399 -26.28 9.38 7.08
CA ASN A 399 -26.57 8.43 8.16
C ASN A 399 -28.05 7.95 8.25
N GLY A 400 -28.68 7.67 7.12
CA GLY A 400 -30.08 7.23 7.04
C GLY A 400 -31.10 8.36 7.21
N SER A 401 -30.68 9.63 7.25
CA SER A 401 -31.53 10.76 7.58
C SER A 401 -31.46 11.90 6.53
N TYR A 402 -31.46 13.13 6.99
CA TYR A 402 -31.40 14.36 6.19
C TYR A 402 -30.54 15.41 6.92
N TYR A 403 -30.20 16.49 6.22
CA TYR A 403 -29.54 17.66 6.79
C TYR A 403 -30.30 18.94 6.45
N GLN A 404 -30.04 20.00 7.22
CA GLN A 404 -30.57 21.32 6.97
C GLN A 404 -29.47 22.21 6.39
N ALA A 405 -29.68 22.71 5.16
CA ALA A 405 -28.92 23.82 4.62
C ALA A 405 -29.54 25.13 5.14
N THR A 406 -28.75 25.86 5.94
CA THR A 406 -29.23 27.14 6.54
C THR A 406 -29.10 28.33 5.59
N THR A 407 -28.28 28.18 4.55
CA THR A 407 -28.03 29.17 3.49
C THR A 407 -28.34 28.59 2.11
N SER A 408 -28.51 29.47 1.13
CA SER A 408 -28.49 29.06 -0.27
C SER A 408 -27.05 28.83 -0.72
N GLY A 409 -26.78 27.80 -1.51
CA GLY A 409 -25.45 27.47 -1.99
C GLY A 409 -25.39 26.20 -2.82
N THR A 410 -24.18 25.77 -3.13
CA THR A 410 -23.95 24.61 -3.98
C THR A 410 -23.94 23.32 -3.15
N HIS A 411 -24.79 22.37 -3.53
CA HIS A 411 -24.75 20.98 -3.12
C HIS A 411 -23.97 20.21 -4.18
N ALA A 412 -22.88 19.56 -3.83
CA ALA A 412 -22.14 18.70 -4.72
C ALA A 412 -22.04 17.28 -4.11
N ALA A 413 -22.14 16.29 -4.95
CA ALA A 413 -21.95 14.90 -4.56
C ALA A 413 -21.14 14.15 -5.61
N CYS A 414 -20.36 13.20 -5.14
CA CYS A 414 -19.64 12.20 -5.92
C CYS A 414 -19.99 10.84 -5.32
N LEU A 415 -20.53 9.93 -6.14
CA LEU A 415 -20.79 8.55 -5.81
C LEU A 415 -19.74 7.68 -6.51
N ASP A 416 -19.17 6.75 -5.79
CA ASP A 416 -18.25 5.74 -6.27
C ASP A 416 -18.79 4.38 -5.84
N ALA A 417 -18.95 3.48 -6.78
CA ALA A 417 -19.48 2.13 -6.56
C ALA A 417 -18.69 1.10 -7.41
N PRO A 418 -18.86 -0.22 -7.20
CA PRO A 418 -18.06 -1.22 -7.91
C PRO A 418 -18.26 -1.18 -9.42
N ASP A 419 -17.16 -1.25 -10.18
CA ASP A 419 -17.18 -1.34 -11.64
C ASP A 419 -18.11 -2.47 -12.13
N GLY A 420 -18.85 -2.15 -13.21
CA GLY A 420 -19.83 -3.07 -13.81
C GLY A 420 -21.14 -3.17 -13.05
N THR A 421 -21.35 -2.34 -12.04
CA THR A 421 -22.67 -2.10 -11.41
C THR A 421 -23.26 -0.80 -11.94
N ASP A 422 -24.52 -0.57 -11.66
CA ASP A 422 -25.26 0.64 -11.99
C ASP A 422 -25.87 1.19 -10.70
N PHE A 423 -25.17 2.18 -10.13
CA PHE A 423 -25.55 2.84 -8.89
C PHE A 423 -25.87 4.31 -9.15
N ASP A 424 -27.04 4.74 -8.73
CA ASP A 424 -27.51 6.10 -8.90
C ASP A 424 -27.40 6.92 -7.62
N VAL A 425 -27.22 8.23 -7.75
CA VAL A 425 -27.35 9.17 -6.64
C VAL A 425 -28.41 10.25 -6.95
N TYR A 426 -29.29 10.51 -6.00
CA TYR A 426 -30.35 11.49 -6.11
C TYR A 426 -30.28 12.48 -4.95
N LEU A 427 -30.20 13.78 -5.25
CA LEU A 427 -30.45 14.84 -4.26
C LEU A 427 -31.93 15.11 -4.15
N GLN A 428 -32.46 14.97 -2.94
CA GLN A 428 -33.88 15.23 -2.64
C GLN A 428 -34.01 16.42 -1.69
N LYS A 429 -34.98 17.32 -1.98
CA LYS A 429 -35.36 18.44 -1.13
C LYS A 429 -36.76 18.22 -0.54
N TRP A 430 -36.93 18.54 0.74
CA TRP A 430 -38.22 18.53 1.40
C TRP A 430 -39.07 19.74 0.98
N ASN A 431 -40.27 19.51 0.47
CA ASN A 431 -41.18 20.57 0.01
C ASN A 431 -42.28 20.92 1.03
N GLY A 432 -42.22 20.37 2.25
CA GLY A 432 -43.21 20.51 3.30
C GLY A 432 -44.15 19.29 3.44
N PHE A 433 -44.23 18.43 2.40
CA PHE A 433 -45.11 17.25 2.36
C PHE A 433 -44.37 15.98 1.95
N SER A 434 -43.41 16.09 1.05
CA SER A 434 -42.67 14.95 0.49
C SER A 434 -41.25 15.33 0.09
N TRP A 435 -40.43 14.31 -0.12
CA TRP A 435 -39.08 14.43 -0.67
C TRP A 435 -39.14 14.46 -2.20
N THR A 436 -38.72 15.57 -2.80
CA THR A 436 -38.70 15.76 -4.26
C THR A 436 -37.28 15.72 -4.78
N VAL A 437 -36.99 14.95 -5.83
CA VAL A 437 -35.68 14.92 -6.49
C VAL A 437 -35.46 16.28 -7.17
N VAL A 438 -34.34 16.93 -6.81
CA VAL A 438 -33.93 18.24 -7.35
C VAL A 438 -32.66 18.15 -8.19
N ALA A 439 -31.89 17.09 -8.05
CA ALA A 439 -30.77 16.74 -8.92
C ALA A 439 -30.54 15.21 -8.89
N ARG A 440 -29.93 14.69 -9.94
CA ARG A 440 -29.64 13.27 -10.07
C ARG A 440 -28.34 13.04 -10.84
N GLY A 441 -27.63 11.95 -10.51
CA GLY A 441 -26.65 11.24 -11.30
C GLY A 441 -27.23 9.85 -11.48
N ASP A 442 -27.70 9.53 -12.68
CA ASP A 442 -28.42 8.29 -13.01
C ASP A 442 -28.02 7.78 -14.40
N SER A 443 -26.70 7.85 -14.70
CA SER A 443 -26.14 7.23 -15.89
C SER A 443 -25.97 5.71 -15.68
N PRO A 444 -25.85 4.91 -16.73
CA PRO A 444 -25.65 3.45 -16.58
C PRO A 444 -24.22 3.08 -16.14
N ASN A 445 -23.60 3.89 -15.31
CA ASN A 445 -22.26 3.69 -14.76
C ASN A 445 -22.32 3.49 -13.24
N ALA A 446 -21.21 2.99 -12.68
CA ALA A 446 -21.06 2.82 -11.24
C ALA A 446 -20.85 4.16 -10.51
N ASP A 447 -20.18 5.10 -11.18
CA ASP A 447 -19.76 6.38 -10.61
C ASP A 447 -20.63 7.52 -11.11
N GLU A 448 -21.10 8.35 -10.17
CA GLU A 448 -22.02 9.43 -10.45
C GLU A 448 -21.62 10.74 -9.77
N THR A 449 -21.97 11.86 -10.36
CA THR A 449 -21.74 13.18 -9.79
C THR A 449 -23.00 14.06 -9.82
N ILE A 450 -23.15 14.89 -8.80
CA ILE A 450 -24.21 15.92 -8.74
C ILE A 450 -23.58 17.28 -8.42
N THR A 451 -24.04 18.31 -9.11
CA THR A 451 -23.85 19.71 -8.72
C THR A 451 -25.20 20.43 -8.83
N TYR A 452 -25.66 21.05 -7.73
CA TYR A 452 -26.95 21.71 -7.65
C TYR A 452 -26.88 22.97 -6.80
N ASN A 453 -27.30 24.10 -7.34
CA ASN A 453 -27.41 25.35 -6.58
C ASN A 453 -28.80 25.42 -5.93
N GLY A 454 -28.84 25.14 -4.62
CA GLY A 454 -30.08 25.09 -3.83
C GLY A 454 -30.31 26.31 -2.97
N THR A 455 -31.57 26.51 -2.58
CA THR A 455 -31.97 27.49 -1.55
C THR A 455 -31.97 26.80 -0.18
N ALA A 456 -31.91 27.57 0.91
CA ALA A 456 -32.04 27.03 2.28
C ALA A 456 -33.23 26.06 2.40
N GLY A 457 -33.08 25.00 3.19
CA GLY A 457 -34.08 23.96 3.37
C GLY A 457 -33.51 22.62 3.85
N TYR A 458 -34.39 21.62 3.90
CA TYR A 458 -33.98 20.27 4.28
C TYR A 458 -33.70 19.43 3.04
N TYR A 459 -32.57 18.70 3.05
CA TYR A 459 -32.07 17.89 1.95
C TYR A 459 -31.58 16.52 2.42
N ARG A 460 -31.62 15.55 1.51
CA ARG A 460 -30.98 14.26 1.69
C ARG A 460 -30.50 13.72 0.34
N TYR A 461 -29.49 12.84 0.39
CA TYR A 461 -29.07 12.07 -0.76
C TYR A 461 -29.64 10.65 -0.66
N ARG A 462 -30.11 10.11 -1.77
CA ARG A 462 -30.49 8.70 -1.91
C ARG A 462 -29.48 8.05 -2.84
N VAL A 463 -28.74 7.07 -2.35
CA VAL A 463 -27.95 6.14 -3.17
C VAL A 463 -28.86 4.96 -3.49
N HIS A 464 -28.90 4.53 -4.76
CA HIS A 464 -29.73 3.44 -5.23
C HIS A 464 -28.92 2.50 -6.11
N ALA A 465 -28.80 1.21 -5.75
CA ALA A 465 -28.24 0.20 -6.61
C ALA A 465 -29.28 -0.21 -7.66
N TYR A 466 -29.28 0.42 -8.84
CA TYR A 466 -30.21 0.07 -9.92
C TYR A 466 -29.95 -1.34 -10.42
N SER A 467 -28.67 -1.70 -10.65
CA SER A 467 -28.26 -3.09 -10.90
C SER A 467 -26.91 -3.39 -10.25
N GLY A 468 -26.69 -4.65 -9.95
CA GLY A 468 -25.47 -5.10 -9.25
C GLY A 468 -25.58 -4.99 -7.73
N SER A 469 -24.46 -5.20 -7.04
CA SER A 469 -24.35 -5.16 -5.57
C SER A 469 -22.92 -4.85 -5.18
N GLY A 470 -22.73 -4.12 -4.09
CA GLY A 470 -21.39 -3.83 -3.56
C GLY A 470 -21.36 -2.70 -2.55
N ALA A 471 -20.15 -2.40 -2.10
CA ALA A 471 -19.86 -1.24 -1.26
C ALA A 471 -19.85 0.03 -2.13
N TYR A 472 -20.27 1.16 -1.55
CA TYR A 472 -20.18 2.48 -2.19
C TYR A 472 -19.54 3.50 -1.26
N THR A 473 -18.95 4.53 -1.86
CA THR A 473 -18.50 5.75 -1.19
C THR A 473 -19.24 6.95 -1.77
N LEU A 474 -19.79 7.81 -0.91
CA LEU A 474 -20.46 9.04 -1.28
C LEU A 474 -19.75 10.24 -0.64
N GLY A 475 -19.08 11.05 -1.44
CA GLY A 475 -18.52 12.34 -1.03
C GLY A 475 -19.55 13.46 -1.16
N LEU A 476 -19.63 14.37 -0.19
CA LEU A 476 -20.60 15.47 -0.15
C LEU A 476 -19.92 16.79 0.21
N ASN A 477 -20.21 17.85 -0.58
CA ASN A 477 -20.04 19.25 -0.17
C ASN A 477 -21.42 19.87 0.00
N ARG A 478 -21.66 20.56 1.12
CA ARG A 478 -22.97 21.09 1.49
C ARG A 478 -22.86 22.58 1.83
N PRO A 479 -23.83 23.43 1.43
CA PRO A 479 -23.85 24.86 1.79
C PRO A 479 -24.15 25.13 3.25
#